data_040e6a9070bca94f519201ddfb8ca512
#
_entry.id   040e6a9070bca94f519201ddfb8ca512
#
_cell.length_a   1.000
_cell.length_b   1.000
_cell.length_c   1.000
_cell.angle_alpha   90.00
_cell.angle_beta   90.00
_cell.angle_gamma   90.00
#
_symmetry.space_group_name_H-M   'P 1'
#
loop_
_entity.id
_entity.type
_entity.pdbx_description
1 polymer ?
#
loop_
_entity_poly.entity_id
_entity_poly.type
_entity_poly.pdbx_seq_one_letter_code
_entity_poly.pdbx_strand_id
1 'polypeptide(L)'
;MSSTSTTGPPAFPMPSPFPGEPPAEFARLRAEEPVTRVTLPTGDEAWLVTGYAENRVVLTDARFSRAAAAAPGAPRLQPIPPDPTSMLNMDPPEHTRLRRLVSHAFTPRRIEDLRPALRRDVDALLDDVLAAGPPADLVAGFARRLPVAVICELLGVPGPDRGRIMRWVDLLLSLTTHPPQRVGAARGEMKAYLAGLVRATRARPGDGLLSQVIEAYDESGGTDDEEVVMLAATILTGGFLTTAGEIALSILTLLRHPVQLAALRREPDTLPRAVDELLRYNVLTTGGGLLRVATEDVELGGVTIRAGAAVLPAISAANRDPRVFDHPDLLDFGRPDNPHITFGLGVHYCLGARLARVELEEAVSGVLRRLPPTLRPANDVTALAVHPGHLVRGLPELPVTW
;
A
#
# COMPACT_ATOMS: atom_id res chain seq x y z
N MET A 1 2.02 -22.91 34.11
CA MET A 1 1.39 -21.58 34.16
C MET A 1 0.22 -21.61 33.18
N SER A 2 -1.00 -21.65 33.72
CA SER A 2 -2.25 -21.76 32.92
C SER A 2 -2.41 -20.52 32.06
N SER A 3 -2.43 -20.72 30.75
CA SER A 3 -2.86 -19.70 29.80
C SER A 3 -4.36 -19.45 30.02
N THR A 4 -4.71 -18.28 30.52
CA THR A 4 -6.07 -17.77 30.53
C THR A 4 -6.56 -17.67 29.08
N SER A 5 -7.39 -18.62 28.69
CA SER A 5 -8.19 -18.57 27.45
C SER A 5 -9.05 -17.31 27.52
N THR A 6 -8.70 -16.28 26.76
CA THR A 6 -9.59 -15.16 26.50
C THR A 6 -10.79 -15.68 25.69
N THR A 7 -12.00 -15.54 26.24
CA THR A 7 -13.25 -16.12 25.70
C THR A 7 -13.82 -15.38 24.48
N GLY A 8 -13.05 -14.60 23.75
CA GLY A 8 -13.49 -13.85 22.57
C GLY A 8 -12.52 -13.95 21.40
N PRO A 9 -12.93 -13.48 20.18
CA PRO A 9 -12.06 -13.44 19.01
C PRO A 9 -10.79 -12.63 19.29
N PRO A 10 -9.61 -13.04 18.75
CA PRO A 10 -8.37 -12.32 18.93
C PRO A 10 -8.45 -10.90 18.36
N ALA A 11 -7.74 -9.97 18.99
CA ALA A 11 -7.69 -8.58 18.54
C ALA A 11 -6.88 -8.44 17.24
N PHE A 12 -7.35 -7.59 16.34
CA PHE A 12 -6.65 -7.19 15.13
C PHE A 12 -6.32 -5.68 15.19
N PRO A 13 -5.15 -5.22 14.72
CA PRO A 13 -4.06 -6.00 14.12
C PRO A 13 -3.27 -6.80 15.14
N MET A 14 -2.80 -7.96 14.71
CA MET A 14 -1.91 -8.80 15.51
C MET A 14 -0.48 -8.24 15.54
N PRO A 15 0.26 -8.42 16.65
CA PRO A 15 1.64 -7.94 16.75
C PRO A 15 2.56 -8.69 15.77
N SER A 16 3.47 -7.97 15.14
CA SER A 16 4.56 -8.54 14.36
C SER A 16 5.85 -8.50 15.15
N PRO A 17 6.73 -9.49 15.00
CA PRO A 17 7.99 -9.55 15.71
C PRO A 17 8.98 -8.46 15.25
N PHE A 18 8.86 -8.03 13.98
CA PHE A 18 9.79 -7.09 13.36
C PHE A 18 9.12 -6.31 12.22
N PRO A 19 9.57 -5.08 11.89
CA PRO A 19 9.12 -4.35 10.71
C PRO A 19 9.33 -5.16 9.42
N GLY A 20 8.29 -5.26 8.60
CA GLY A 20 8.32 -6.04 7.36
C GLY A 20 8.06 -7.53 7.52
N GLU A 21 7.93 -8.06 8.75
CA GLU A 21 7.58 -9.45 8.98
C GLU A 21 6.10 -9.65 9.35
N PRO A 22 5.48 -10.78 8.97
CA PRO A 22 4.11 -11.06 9.35
C PRO A 22 3.99 -11.39 10.84
N PRO A 23 2.82 -11.17 11.44
CA PRO A 23 2.51 -11.73 12.75
C PRO A 23 2.77 -13.23 12.78
N ALA A 24 3.45 -13.72 13.83
CA ALA A 24 3.76 -15.15 13.99
C ALA A 24 2.48 -16.01 13.97
N GLU A 25 1.39 -15.48 14.51
CA GLU A 25 0.07 -16.11 14.55
C GLU A 25 -0.50 -16.42 13.14
N PHE A 26 -0.11 -15.68 12.11
CA PHE A 26 -0.58 -15.91 10.75
C PHE A 26 -0.19 -17.30 10.20
N ALA A 27 0.95 -17.84 10.59
CA ALA A 27 1.38 -19.17 10.17
C ALA A 27 0.48 -20.23 10.77
N ARG A 28 0.15 -20.15 12.07
CA ARG A 28 -0.77 -21.07 12.75
C ARG A 28 -2.18 -20.97 12.16
N LEU A 29 -2.74 -19.75 12.08
CA LEU A 29 -4.08 -19.54 11.54
C LEU A 29 -4.21 -20.09 10.12
N ARG A 30 -3.22 -19.82 9.25
CA ARG A 30 -3.23 -20.33 7.88
C ARG A 30 -3.25 -21.85 7.81
N ALA A 31 -2.58 -22.53 8.74
CA ALA A 31 -2.51 -24.00 8.78
C ALA A 31 -3.76 -24.64 9.38
N GLU A 32 -4.33 -24.05 10.43
CA GLU A 32 -5.39 -24.67 11.26
C GLU A 32 -6.76 -24.08 10.99
N GLU A 33 -6.86 -22.74 10.84
CA GLU A 33 -8.11 -21.99 10.73
C GLU A 33 -7.95 -20.83 9.75
N PRO A 34 -7.82 -21.09 8.43
CA PRO A 34 -7.48 -20.07 7.43
C PRO A 34 -8.52 -18.94 7.32
N VAL A 35 -9.70 -19.13 7.86
CA VAL A 35 -10.78 -18.14 7.99
C VAL A 35 -11.20 -18.07 9.46
N THR A 36 -10.76 -17.04 10.17
CA THR A 36 -10.87 -16.89 11.63
C THR A 36 -11.54 -15.57 12.00
N ARG A 37 -12.39 -15.56 13.04
CA ARG A 37 -12.94 -14.31 13.58
C ARG A 37 -11.90 -13.50 14.30
N VAL A 38 -11.95 -12.16 14.11
CA VAL A 38 -11.12 -11.18 14.82
C VAL A 38 -11.95 -10.00 15.26
N THR A 39 -11.50 -9.31 16.32
CA THR A 39 -12.08 -8.03 16.75
C THR A 39 -11.25 -6.88 16.17
N LEU A 40 -11.89 -5.99 15.43
CA LEU A 40 -11.27 -4.81 14.81
C LEU A 40 -11.03 -3.69 15.84
N PRO A 41 -10.18 -2.67 15.54
CA PRO A 41 -9.93 -1.55 16.45
C PRO A 41 -11.17 -0.74 16.82
N THR A 42 -12.22 -0.80 16.01
CA THR A 42 -13.52 -0.16 16.26
C THR A 42 -14.41 -0.91 17.24
N GLY A 43 -14.05 -2.16 17.59
CA GLY A 43 -14.87 -3.10 18.34
C GLY A 43 -15.78 -3.98 17.46
N ASP A 44 -15.84 -3.70 16.16
CA ASP A 44 -16.56 -4.56 15.21
C ASP A 44 -15.83 -5.91 15.03
N GLU A 45 -16.58 -6.94 14.61
CA GLU A 45 -16.01 -8.24 14.24
C GLU A 45 -15.80 -8.36 12.72
N ALA A 46 -14.78 -9.13 12.33
CA ALA A 46 -14.53 -9.50 10.94
C ALA A 46 -13.98 -10.93 10.84
N TRP A 47 -14.12 -11.54 9.67
CA TRP A 47 -13.40 -12.74 9.29
C TRP A 47 -12.05 -12.38 8.69
N LEU A 48 -10.95 -12.72 9.36
CA LEU A 48 -9.58 -12.63 8.85
C LEU A 48 -9.28 -13.85 7.99
N VAL A 49 -8.85 -13.62 6.75
CA VAL A 49 -8.60 -14.69 5.77
C VAL A 49 -7.09 -14.77 5.51
N THR A 50 -6.45 -15.85 5.98
CA THR A 50 -4.97 -16.00 5.94
C THR A 50 -4.47 -16.94 4.84
N GLY A 51 -5.30 -17.86 4.33
CA GLY A 51 -4.90 -18.78 3.26
C GLY A 51 -4.88 -18.12 1.88
N TYR A 52 -3.97 -18.54 1.00
CA TYR A 52 -3.82 -17.98 -0.34
C TYR A 52 -5.06 -18.22 -1.23
N ALA A 53 -5.56 -19.47 -1.25
CA ALA A 53 -6.73 -19.82 -2.05
C ALA A 53 -7.97 -19.06 -1.60
N GLU A 54 -8.19 -18.96 -0.29
CA GLU A 54 -9.30 -18.26 0.32
C GLU A 54 -9.21 -16.74 0.04
N ASN A 55 -8.03 -16.15 0.13
CA ASN A 55 -7.80 -14.74 -0.26
C ASN A 55 -8.14 -14.49 -1.72
N ARG A 56 -7.77 -15.41 -2.63
CA ARG A 56 -8.14 -15.27 -4.04
C ARG A 56 -9.66 -15.21 -4.23
N VAL A 57 -10.42 -16.07 -3.54
CA VAL A 57 -11.88 -16.03 -3.59
C VAL A 57 -12.38 -14.67 -3.09
N VAL A 58 -11.97 -14.23 -1.90
CA VAL A 58 -12.41 -12.93 -1.33
C VAL A 58 -12.09 -11.76 -2.26
N LEU A 59 -10.96 -11.81 -2.96
CA LEU A 59 -10.52 -10.72 -3.83
C LEU A 59 -11.19 -10.69 -5.21
N THR A 60 -11.76 -11.82 -5.69
CA THR A 60 -12.31 -11.93 -7.05
C THR A 60 -13.81 -12.21 -7.12
N ASP A 61 -14.42 -12.74 -6.05
CA ASP A 61 -15.83 -13.04 -6.00
C ASP A 61 -16.66 -11.78 -5.68
N ALA A 62 -17.61 -11.44 -6.55
CA ALA A 62 -18.45 -10.24 -6.42
C ALA A 62 -19.34 -10.24 -5.17
N ARG A 63 -19.55 -11.39 -4.54
CA ARG A 63 -20.28 -11.49 -3.27
C ARG A 63 -19.55 -10.81 -2.10
N PHE A 64 -18.26 -10.59 -2.22
CA PHE A 64 -17.47 -9.82 -1.23
C PHE A 64 -17.34 -8.35 -1.69
N SER A 65 -18.33 -7.55 -1.34
CA SER A 65 -18.57 -6.20 -1.82
C SER A 65 -17.72 -5.15 -1.10
N ARG A 66 -17.17 -4.20 -1.85
CA ARG A 66 -16.56 -2.98 -1.32
C ARG A 66 -17.60 -1.91 -1.03
N ALA A 67 -18.62 -1.80 -1.87
CA ALA A 67 -19.71 -0.85 -1.67
C ALA A 67 -20.49 -1.15 -0.38
N ALA A 68 -20.78 -2.44 -0.12
CA ALA A 68 -21.41 -2.86 1.13
C ALA A 68 -20.54 -2.54 2.37
N ALA A 69 -19.20 -2.61 2.24
CA ALA A 69 -18.30 -2.24 3.34
C ALA A 69 -18.23 -0.71 3.59
N ALA A 70 -18.68 0.11 2.64
CA ALA A 70 -18.80 1.55 2.80
C ALA A 70 -20.22 2.02 3.19
N ALA A 71 -21.17 1.10 3.27
CA ALA A 71 -22.55 1.42 3.62
C ALA A 71 -22.66 1.89 5.08
N PRO A 72 -23.67 2.73 5.41
CA PRO A 72 -23.95 3.12 6.78
C PRO A 72 -24.20 1.90 7.67
N GLY A 73 -23.55 1.87 8.85
CA GLY A 73 -23.66 0.76 9.81
C GLY A 73 -22.84 -0.50 9.49
N ALA A 74 -22.11 -0.54 8.37
CA ALA A 74 -21.20 -1.64 8.09
C ALA A 74 -20.05 -1.70 9.11
N PRO A 75 -19.51 -2.91 9.42
CA PRO A 75 -18.32 -3.07 10.25
C PRO A 75 -17.12 -2.29 9.69
N ARG A 76 -16.29 -1.70 10.54
CA ARG A 76 -15.24 -0.78 10.14
C ARG A 76 -13.88 -1.13 10.72
N LEU A 77 -12.85 -0.97 9.92
CA LEU A 77 -11.46 -1.06 10.38
C LEU A 77 -10.97 0.27 10.98
N GLN A 78 -11.52 1.40 10.53
CA GLN A 78 -11.15 2.75 10.95
C GLN A 78 -12.34 3.45 11.61
N PRO A 79 -12.10 4.38 12.56
CA PRO A 79 -13.18 5.13 13.23
C PRO A 79 -14.05 5.95 12.26
N ILE A 80 -13.44 6.46 11.17
CA ILE A 80 -14.14 7.21 10.14
C ILE A 80 -14.61 6.25 9.05
N PRO A 81 -15.90 6.26 8.67
CA PRO A 81 -16.38 5.41 7.60
C PRO A 81 -15.68 5.71 6.27
N PRO A 82 -15.48 4.67 5.44
CA PRO A 82 -14.99 4.84 4.08
C PRO A 82 -15.91 5.79 3.29
N ASP A 83 -15.34 6.60 2.41
CA ASP A 83 -16.12 7.50 1.56
C ASP A 83 -16.75 6.67 0.42
N PRO A 84 -18.09 6.57 0.31
CA PRO A 84 -18.74 5.75 -0.71
C PRO A 84 -18.54 6.29 -2.14
N THR A 85 -18.14 7.56 -2.28
CA THR A 85 -17.85 8.18 -3.59
C THR A 85 -16.43 7.88 -4.09
N SER A 86 -15.59 7.26 -3.26
CA SER A 86 -14.26 6.80 -3.70
C SER A 86 -14.38 5.52 -4.53
N MET A 87 -13.70 5.48 -5.67
CA MET A 87 -13.59 4.29 -6.52
C MET A 87 -13.14 3.03 -5.75
N LEU A 88 -12.36 3.18 -4.68
CA LEU A 88 -11.95 2.06 -3.81
C LEU A 88 -13.11 1.41 -3.04
N ASN A 89 -14.22 2.11 -2.92
CA ASN A 89 -15.39 1.72 -2.12
C ASN A 89 -16.63 1.49 -2.99
N MET A 90 -16.44 1.21 -4.27
CA MET A 90 -17.48 0.92 -5.24
C MET A 90 -17.33 -0.49 -5.78
N ASP A 91 -18.43 -1.05 -6.28
CA ASP A 91 -18.45 -2.28 -7.06
C ASP A 91 -18.79 -1.98 -8.53
N PRO A 92 -18.57 -2.91 -9.47
CA PRO A 92 -19.11 -2.78 -10.81
C PRO A 92 -20.65 -2.63 -10.80
N PRO A 93 -21.26 -1.81 -11.69
CA PRO A 93 -20.62 -1.18 -12.87
C PRO A 93 -19.92 0.17 -12.61
N GLU A 94 -20.25 0.90 -11.51
CA GLU A 94 -19.75 2.25 -11.23
C GLU A 94 -18.22 2.26 -11.07
N HIS A 95 -17.69 1.30 -10.31
CA HIS A 95 -16.25 1.10 -10.20
C HIS A 95 -15.59 0.96 -11.58
N THR A 96 -16.17 0.15 -12.46
CA THR A 96 -15.59 -0.12 -13.79
C THR A 96 -15.60 1.13 -14.67
N ARG A 97 -16.66 1.95 -14.57
CA ARG A 97 -16.77 3.22 -15.28
C ARG A 97 -15.65 4.18 -14.88
N LEU A 98 -15.50 4.45 -13.58
CA LEU A 98 -14.47 5.36 -13.08
C LEU A 98 -13.05 4.83 -13.30
N ARG A 99 -12.84 3.52 -13.08
CA ARG A 99 -11.54 2.90 -13.32
C ARG A 99 -11.07 3.03 -14.76
N ARG A 100 -11.98 2.93 -15.74
CA ARG A 100 -11.64 3.10 -17.16
C ARG A 100 -11.06 4.48 -17.43
N LEU A 101 -11.62 5.55 -16.84
CA LEU A 101 -11.16 6.92 -17.02
C LEU A 101 -9.69 7.11 -16.62
N VAL A 102 -9.30 6.50 -15.50
CA VAL A 102 -7.92 6.65 -14.98
C VAL A 102 -6.94 5.63 -15.58
N SER A 103 -7.41 4.48 -16.08
CA SER A 103 -6.53 3.40 -16.57
C SER A 103 -5.70 3.81 -17.77
N HIS A 104 -6.22 4.70 -18.63
CA HIS A 104 -5.51 5.22 -19.81
C HIS A 104 -4.23 5.98 -19.44
N ALA A 105 -4.20 6.56 -18.26
CA ALA A 105 -3.07 7.33 -17.77
C ALA A 105 -1.97 6.45 -17.12
N PHE A 106 -2.30 5.20 -16.76
CA PHE A 106 -1.38 4.22 -16.15
C PHE A 106 -0.96 3.11 -17.12
N THR A 107 -0.88 3.40 -18.41
CA THR A 107 -0.42 2.41 -19.40
C THR A 107 1.05 2.06 -19.20
N PRO A 108 1.48 0.82 -19.54
CA PRO A 108 2.88 0.40 -19.39
C PRO A 108 3.88 1.36 -20.06
N ARG A 109 3.57 1.85 -21.26
CA ARG A 109 4.43 2.77 -21.99
C ARG A 109 4.62 4.09 -21.23
N ARG A 110 3.54 4.72 -20.77
CA ARG A 110 3.61 5.99 -20.03
C ARG A 110 4.40 5.86 -18.73
N ILE A 111 4.23 4.75 -18.03
CA ILE A 111 4.99 4.50 -16.80
C ILE A 111 6.49 4.31 -17.11
N GLU A 112 6.84 3.60 -18.18
CA GLU A 112 8.25 3.49 -18.60
C GLU A 112 8.83 4.85 -19.05
N ASP A 113 8.06 5.70 -19.67
CA ASP A 113 8.48 7.06 -20.07
C ASP A 113 8.82 7.95 -18.86
N LEU A 114 8.33 7.64 -17.64
CA LEU A 114 8.71 8.32 -16.40
C LEU A 114 10.09 7.89 -15.87
N ARG A 115 10.59 6.72 -16.24
CA ARG A 115 11.82 6.14 -15.68
C ARG A 115 13.05 7.06 -15.73
N PRO A 116 13.34 7.81 -16.82
CA PRO A 116 14.48 8.75 -16.83
C PRO A 116 14.34 9.90 -15.84
N ALA A 117 13.12 10.41 -15.61
CA ALA A 117 12.86 11.44 -14.62
C ALA A 117 12.99 10.88 -13.20
N LEU A 118 12.37 9.72 -12.92
CA LEU A 118 12.52 9.00 -11.65
C LEU A 118 13.98 8.77 -11.28
N ARG A 119 14.81 8.34 -12.24
CA ARG A 119 16.24 8.11 -12.00
C ARG A 119 16.96 9.37 -11.60
N ARG A 120 16.67 10.50 -12.26
CA ARG A 120 17.26 11.81 -11.87
C ARG A 120 16.84 12.22 -10.46
N ASP A 121 15.56 12.05 -10.10
CA ASP A 121 15.05 12.37 -8.77
C ASP A 121 15.67 11.48 -7.70
N VAL A 122 15.79 10.18 -7.96
CA VAL A 122 16.48 9.22 -7.09
C VAL A 122 17.93 9.64 -6.87
N ASP A 123 18.67 9.93 -7.94
CA ASP A 123 20.07 10.32 -7.85
C ASP A 123 20.21 11.63 -7.06
N ALA A 124 19.38 12.64 -7.31
CA ALA A 124 19.40 13.91 -6.58
C ALA A 124 19.10 13.77 -5.09
N LEU A 125 18.08 12.95 -4.74
CA LEU A 125 17.73 12.68 -3.34
C LEU A 125 18.85 11.93 -2.60
N LEU A 126 19.52 11.00 -3.25
CA LEU A 126 20.64 10.26 -2.66
C LEU A 126 21.90 11.10 -2.57
N ASP A 127 22.11 12.08 -3.48
CA ASP A 127 23.17 13.07 -3.38
C ASP A 127 22.96 13.99 -2.15
N ASP A 128 21.70 14.42 -1.88
CA ASP A 128 21.36 15.15 -0.65
C ASP A 128 21.71 14.32 0.60
N VAL A 129 21.38 13.01 0.60
CA VAL A 129 21.70 12.10 1.72
C VAL A 129 23.21 11.97 1.92
N LEU A 130 23.97 11.80 0.84
CA LEU A 130 25.43 11.70 0.88
C LEU A 130 26.07 13.01 1.36
N ALA A 131 25.56 14.16 0.91
CA ALA A 131 26.06 15.49 1.31
C ALA A 131 25.80 15.77 2.80
N ALA A 132 24.69 15.27 3.36
CA ALA A 132 24.41 15.39 4.79
C ALA A 132 25.37 14.54 5.65
N GLY A 133 25.91 13.46 5.09
CA GLY A 133 26.82 12.53 5.76
C GLY A 133 26.14 11.60 6.77
N PRO A 134 26.87 10.55 7.21
CA PRO A 134 26.34 9.60 8.20
C PRO A 134 26.37 10.17 9.64
N PRO A 135 25.42 9.79 10.52
CA PRO A 135 24.26 8.95 10.21
C PRO A 135 23.19 9.73 9.44
N ALA A 136 22.55 9.08 8.45
CA ALA A 136 21.48 9.67 7.68
C ALA A 136 20.20 8.82 7.78
N ASP A 137 19.03 9.48 7.80
CA ASP A 137 17.73 8.80 7.80
C ASP A 137 17.22 8.63 6.37
N LEU A 138 17.19 7.37 5.88
CA LEU A 138 16.70 7.05 4.54
C LEU A 138 15.17 7.15 4.40
N VAL A 139 14.40 7.17 5.48
CA VAL A 139 12.96 7.40 5.39
C VAL A 139 12.68 8.87 5.11
N ALA A 140 13.17 9.77 5.95
CA ALA A 140 12.93 11.20 5.79
C ALA A 140 13.69 11.80 4.60
N GLY A 141 14.93 11.37 4.36
CA GLY A 141 15.79 11.90 3.31
C GLY A 141 15.46 11.37 1.91
N PHE A 142 14.90 10.15 1.80
CA PHE A 142 14.74 9.48 0.52
C PHE A 142 13.37 8.83 0.32
N ALA A 143 13.03 7.78 1.10
CA ALA A 143 11.88 6.92 0.81
C ALA A 143 10.53 7.65 0.80
N ARG A 144 10.35 8.67 1.63
CA ARG A 144 9.13 9.50 1.65
C ARG A 144 9.15 10.60 0.59
N ARG A 145 10.33 11.12 0.22
CA ARG A 145 10.45 12.24 -0.73
C ARG A 145 10.20 11.81 -2.17
N LEU A 146 10.65 10.62 -2.56
CA LEU A 146 10.53 10.14 -3.93
C LEU A 146 9.05 9.96 -4.35
N PRO A 147 8.22 9.11 -3.70
CA PRO A 147 6.85 8.88 -4.17
C PRO A 147 5.95 10.12 -4.09
N VAL A 148 6.17 11.01 -3.10
CA VAL A 148 5.40 12.25 -3.03
C VAL A 148 5.75 13.18 -4.18
N ALA A 149 7.02 13.21 -4.61
CA ALA A 149 7.42 13.99 -5.79
C ALA A 149 6.71 13.47 -7.05
N VAL A 150 6.75 12.15 -7.25
CA VAL A 150 6.15 11.46 -8.40
C VAL A 150 4.64 11.70 -8.48
N ILE A 151 3.92 11.41 -7.41
CA ILE A 151 2.45 11.53 -7.43
C ILE A 151 1.98 12.99 -7.54
N CYS A 152 2.71 13.93 -6.93
CA CYS A 152 2.43 15.34 -7.04
C CYS A 152 2.71 15.87 -8.46
N GLU A 153 3.78 15.42 -9.12
CA GLU A 153 4.08 15.77 -10.50
C GLU A 153 2.99 15.23 -11.45
N LEU A 154 2.60 13.96 -11.30
CA LEU A 154 1.54 13.34 -12.10
C LEU A 154 0.21 14.10 -11.99
N LEU A 155 -0.13 14.59 -10.80
CA LEU A 155 -1.37 15.34 -10.56
C LEU A 155 -1.25 16.86 -10.79
N GLY A 156 -0.06 17.37 -11.09
CA GLY A 156 0.18 18.81 -11.24
C GLY A 156 0.16 19.59 -9.93
N VAL A 157 0.45 18.95 -8.81
CA VAL A 157 0.53 19.61 -7.49
C VAL A 157 1.83 20.40 -7.38
N PRO A 158 1.78 21.71 -7.08
CA PRO A 158 2.97 22.52 -6.90
C PRO A 158 3.92 22.03 -5.81
N GLY A 159 5.24 22.15 -6.04
CA GLY A 159 6.27 21.72 -5.10
C GLY A 159 6.06 22.20 -3.64
N PRO A 160 5.76 23.50 -3.40
CA PRO A 160 5.51 24.02 -2.05
C PRO A 160 4.37 23.34 -1.29
N ASP A 161 3.39 22.74 -1.99
CA ASP A 161 2.24 22.08 -1.38
C ASP A 161 2.49 20.62 -0.97
N ARG A 162 3.59 20.00 -1.43
CA ARG A 162 3.93 18.59 -1.13
C ARG A 162 3.90 18.28 0.36
N GLY A 163 4.39 19.21 1.19
CA GLY A 163 4.35 19.05 2.66
C GLY A 163 2.94 19.01 3.25
N ARG A 164 1.98 19.71 2.65
CA ARG A 164 0.56 19.63 3.06
C ARG A 164 -0.04 18.28 2.67
N ILE A 165 0.24 17.83 1.45
CA ILE A 165 -0.20 16.53 0.96
C ILE A 165 0.29 15.41 1.88
N MET A 166 1.57 15.39 2.23
CA MET A 166 2.14 14.40 3.15
C MET A 166 1.37 14.35 4.48
N ARG A 167 1.13 15.49 5.10
CA ARG A 167 0.40 15.57 6.39
C ARG A 167 -1.03 15.05 6.29
N TRP A 168 -1.75 15.38 5.20
CA TRP A 168 -3.13 14.88 5.03
C TRP A 168 -3.18 13.37 4.85
N VAL A 169 -2.30 12.81 4.01
CA VAL A 169 -2.27 11.37 3.75
C VAL A 169 -1.84 10.60 5.02
N ASP A 170 -0.88 11.10 5.79
CA ASP A 170 -0.53 10.52 7.10
C ASP A 170 -1.75 10.43 8.03
N LEU A 171 -2.56 11.50 8.11
CA LEU A 171 -3.77 11.52 8.93
C LEU A 171 -4.83 10.53 8.41
N LEU A 172 -5.06 10.48 7.10
CA LEU A 172 -6.09 9.63 6.48
C LEU A 172 -5.83 8.13 6.64
N LEU A 173 -4.57 7.72 6.75
CA LEU A 173 -4.18 6.32 6.94
C LEU A 173 -4.04 5.92 8.43
N SER A 174 -4.39 6.81 9.36
CA SER A 174 -4.45 6.50 10.78
C SER A 174 -5.61 5.54 11.09
N LEU A 175 -5.34 4.49 11.87
CA LEU A 175 -6.35 3.60 12.46
C LEU A 175 -6.77 4.10 13.86
N THR A 176 -5.78 4.40 14.70
CA THR A 176 -6.01 4.75 16.12
C THR A 176 -5.13 5.91 16.62
N THR A 177 -4.21 6.40 15.80
CA THR A 177 -3.20 7.38 16.21
C THR A 177 -3.76 8.78 16.38
N HIS A 178 -4.81 9.12 15.63
CA HIS A 178 -5.38 10.46 15.61
C HIS A 178 -6.89 10.46 15.89
N PRO A 179 -7.41 11.52 16.57
CA PRO A 179 -8.83 11.67 16.79
C PRO A 179 -9.61 11.71 15.46
N PRO A 180 -10.82 11.09 15.39
CA PRO A 180 -11.66 11.07 14.18
C PRO A 180 -11.93 12.46 13.58
N GLN A 181 -12.11 13.47 14.45
CA GLN A 181 -12.36 14.86 14.03
C GLN A 181 -11.19 15.43 13.23
N ARG A 182 -9.94 15.13 13.65
CA ARG A 182 -8.72 15.57 12.95
C ARG A 182 -8.57 14.90 11.58
N VAL A 183 -8.89 13.61 11.53
CA VAL A 183 -8.86 12.85 10.25
C VAL A 183 -9.96 13.36 9.31
N GLY A 184 -11.17 13.63 9.84
CA GLY A 184 -12.26 14.21 9.06
C GLY A 184 -11.93 15.61 8.51
N ALA A 185 -11.30 16.47 9.32
CA ALA A 185 -10.85 17.80 8.89
C ALA A 185 -9.82 17.68 7.75
N ALA A 186 -8.81 16.81 7.89
CA ALA A 186 -7.80 16.56 6.86
C ALA A 186 -8.41 16.08 5.53
N ARG A 187 -9.45 15.21 5.60
CA ARG A 187 -10.19 14.75 4.41
C ARG A 187 -10.88 15.93 3.72
N GLY A 188 -11.58 16.80 4.47
CA GLY A 188 -12.24 17.97 3.94
C GLY A 188 -11.27 18.98 3.31
N GLU A 189 -10.16 19.26 3.98
CA GLU A 189 -9.12 20.17 3.48
C GLU A 189 -8.48 19.65 2.19
N MET A 190 -8.18 18.36 2.12
CA MET A 190 -7.61 17.72 0.92
C MET A 190 -8.60 17.79 -0.25
N LYS A 191 -9.90 17.48 -0.01
CA LYS A 191 -10.93 17.56 -1.05
C LYS A 191 -11.06 19.00 -1.57
N ALA A 192 -11.12 20.00 -0.68
CA ALA A 192 -11.20 21.41 -1.06
C ALA A 192 -9.98 21.88 -1.89
N TYR A 193 -8.77 21.43 -1.51
CA TYR A 193 -7.55 21.69 -2.26
C TYR A 193 -7.60 21.07 -3.67
N LEU A 194 -7.97 19.79 -3.77
CA LEU A 194 -8.07 19.08 -5.05
C LEU A 194 -9.16 19.66 -5.93
N ALA A 195 -10.29 20.12 -5.38
CA ALA A 195 -11.31 20.84 -6.14
C ALA A 195 -10.74 22.15 -6.74
N GLY A 196 -9.89 22.87 -6.01
CA GLY A 196 -9.15 24.02 -6.54
C GLY A 196 -8.20 23.64 -7.68
N LEU A 197 -7.50 22.53 -7.52
CA LEU A 197 -6.56 22.01 -8.51
C LEU A 197 -7.30 21.58 -9.80
N VAL A 198 -8.43 20.87 -9.69
CA VAL A 198 -9.28 20.49 -10.83
C VAL A 198 -9.74 21.72 -11.60
N ARG A 199 -10.28 22.73 -10.92
CA ARG A 199 -10.69 24.00 -11.58
C ARG A 199 -9.52 24.70 -12.28
N ALA A 200 -8.35 24.76 -11.65
CA ALA A 200 -7.16 25.36 -12.25
C ALA A 200 -6.70 24.59 -13.49
N THR A 201 -6.73 23.27 -13.46
CA THR A 201 -6.36 22.40 -14.58
C THR A 201 -7.36 22.54 -15.73
N ARG A 202 -8.68 22.64 -15.45
CA ARG A 202 -9.68 22.93 -16.50
C ARG A 202 -9.46 24.28 -17.19
N ALA A 203 -9.08 25.29 -16.40
CA ALA A 203 -8.81 26.63 -16.96
C ALA A 203 -7.51 26.67 -17.82
N ARG A 204 -6.56 25.78 -17.53
CA ARG A 204 -5.27 25.67 -18.23
C ARG A 204 -4.89 24.20 -18.37
N PRO A 205 -5.48 23.46 -19.33
CA PRO A 205 -5.13 22.08 -19.56
C PRO A 205 -3.64 21.92 -19.91
N GLY A 206 -3.03 20.83 -19.43
CA GLY A 206 -1.66 20.43 -19.73
C GLY A 206 -1.60 18.95 -20.11
N ASP A 207 -0.39 18.40 -20.20
CA ASP A 207 -0.18 16.99 -20.58
C ASP A 207 -0.20 16.04 -19.38
N GLY A 208 -0.43 16.56 -18.15
CA GLY A 208 -0.41 15.78 -16.91
C GLY A 208 -1.60 14.84 -16.76
N LEU A 209 -1.45 13.89 -15.84
CA LEU A 209 -2.48 12.87 -15.52
C LEU A 209 -3.85 13.50 -15.26
N LEU A 210 -3.90 14.57 -14.45
CA LEU A 210 -5.17 15.18 -14.07
C LEU A 210 -5.90 15.78 -15.27
N SER A 211 -5.17 16.42 -16.21
CA SER A 211 -5.78 16.93 -17.46
C SER A 211 -6.40 15.80 -18.29
N GLN A 212 -5.70 14.67 -18.40
CA GLN A 212 -6.19 13.52 -19.16
C GLN A 212 -7.41 12.85 -18.50
N VAL A 213 -7.44 12.78 -17.17
CA VAL A 213 -8.60 12.26 -16.42
C VAL A 213 -9.81 13.19 -16.61
N ILE A 214 -9.60 14.50 -16.60
CA ILE A 214 -10.65 15.50 -16.85
C ILE A 214 -11.18 15.35 -18.28
N GLU A 215 -10.30 15.28 -19.28
CA GLU A 215 -10.68 15.11 -20.70
C GLU A 215 -11.50 13.82 -20.90
N ALA A 216 -11.00 12.67 -20.42
CA ALA A 216 -11.70 11.40 -20.52
C ALA A 216 -13.06 11.42 -19.79
N TYR A 217 -13.14 12.13 -18.66
CA TYR A 217 -14.38 12.31 -17.91
C TYR A 217 -15.40 13.11 -18.71
N ASP A 218 -15.00 14.24 -19.29
CA ASP A 218 -15.86 15.10 -20.11
C ASP A 218 -16.34 14.38 -21.38
N GLU A 219 -15.44 13.67 -22.07
CA GLU A 219 -15.78 12.84 -23.24
C GLU A 219 -16.79 11.72 -22.91
N SER A 220 -16.76 11.22 -21.66
CA SER A 220 -17.74 10.23 -21.19
C SER A 220 -19.12 10.82 -20.82
N GLY A 221 -19.29 12.13 -20.97
CA GLY A 221 -20.52 12.85 -20.60
C GLY A 221 -20.61 13.18 -19.11
N GLY A 222 -19.49 13.16 -18.40
CA GLY A 222 -19.43 13.54 -17.00
C GLY A 222 -19.66 15.05 -16.78
N THR A 223 -20.38 15.40 -15.72
CA THR A 223 -20.74 16.80 -15.42
C THR A 223 -20.46 17.20 -13.96
N ASP A 224 -20.01 16.25 -13.14
CA ASP A 224 -19.75 16.46 -11.72
C ASP A 224 -18.25 16.42 -11.39
N ASP A 225 -17.65 17.59 -11.17
CA ASP A 225 -16.25 17.71 -10.78
C ASP A 225 -15.92 16.95 -9.49
N GLU A 226 -16.89 16.65 -8.62
CA GLU A 226 -16.66 15.87 -7.40
C GLU A 226 -16.14 14.46 -7.72
N GLU A 227 -16.60 13.81 -8.79
CA GLU A 227 -16.05 12.51 -9.20
C GLU A 227 -14.56 12.63 -9.60
N VAL A 228 -14.17 13.66 -10.32
CA VAL A 228 -12.78 13.92 -10.69
C VAL A 228 -11.92 14.21 -9.46
N VAL A 229 -12.44 15.00 -8.52
CA VAL A 229 -11.78 15.29 -7.22
C VAL A 229 -11.56 14.00 -6.44
N MET A 230 -12.55 13.11 -6.40
CA MET A 230 -12.42 11.83 -5.70
C MET A 230 -11.46 10.86 -6.39
N LEU A 231 -11.38 10.87 -7.71
CA LEU A 231 -10.36 10.11 -8.45
C LEU A 231 -8.96 10.63 -8.11
N ALA A 232 -8.75 11.95 -8.14
CA ALA A 232 -7.48 12.57 -7.75
C ALA A 232 -7.10 12.26 -6.29
N ALA A 233 -8.06 12.32 -5.35
CA ALA A 233 -7.87 11.97 -3.95
C ALA A 233 -7.48 10.49 -3.77
N THR A 234 -8.11 9.59 -4.52
CA THR A 234 -7.82 8.15 -4.50
C THR A 234 -6.40 7.87 -5.00
N ILE A 235 -6.00 8.48 -6.12
CA ILE A 235 -4.65 8.34 -6.69
C ILE A 235 -3.60 8.88 -5.72
N LEU A 236 -3.83 10.07 -5.17
CA LEU A 236 -2.92 10.72 -4.23
C LEU A 236 -2.71 9.88 -2.95
N THR A 237 -3.81 9.42 -2.34
CA THR A 237 -3.76 8.64 -1.10
C THR A 237 -3.13 7.27 -1.32
N GLY A 238 -3.43 6.61 -2.44
CA GLY A 238 -2.89 5.29 -2.76
C GLY A 238 -1.43 5.29 -3.19
N GLY A 239 -0.96 6.36 -3.84
CA GLY A 239 0.35 6.38 -4.51
C GLY A 239 1.53 6.82 -3.64
N PHE A 240 1.30 7.42 -2.47
CA PHE A 240 2.39 7.99 -1.67
C PHE A 240 2.88 7.07 -0.56
N LEU A 241 2.11 6.90 0.54
CA LEU A 241 2.61 6.23 1.75
C LEU A 241 2.88 4.74 1.55
N THR A 242 2.13 4.08 0.68
CA THR A 242 2.34 2.66 0.37
C THR A 242 3.69 2.47 -0.32
N THR A 243 4.00 3.26 -1.33
CA THR A 243 5.27 3.17 -2.04
C THR A 243 6.45 3.61 -1.15
N ALA A 244 6.28 4.68 -0.36
CA ALA A 244 7.30 5.13 0.59
C ALA A 244 7.62 4.05 1.64
N GLY A 245 6.59 3.41 2.18
CA GLY A 245 6.75 2.32 3.15
C GLY A 245 7.44 1.11 2.52
N GLU A 246 7.08 0.74 1.29
CA GLU A 246 7.69 -0.40 0.60
C GLU A 246 9.15 -0.12 0.23
N ILE A 247 9.51 1.09 -0.20
CA ILE A 247 10.91 1.48 -0.43
C ILE A 247 11.72 1.33 0.85
N ALA A 248 11.23 1.87 1.97
CA ALA A 248 11.92 1.80 3.26
C ALA A 248 12.09 0.36 3.75
N LEU A 249 11.02 -0.46 3.66
CA LEU A 249 11.07 -1.88 4.03
C LEU A 249 11.98 -2.68 3.11
N SER A 250 11.98 -2.42 1.80
CA SER A 250 12.85 -3.09 0.84
C SER A 250 14.33 -2.82 1.14
N ILE A 251 14.69 -1.57 1.45
CA ILE A 251 16.05 -1.21 1.84
C ILE A 251 16.41 -1.90 3.16
N LEU A 252 15.55 -1.84 4.19
CA LEU A 252 15.78 -2.53 5.47
C LEU A 252 15.97 -4.03 5.27
N THR A 253 15.09 -4.67 4.48
CA THR A 253 15.16 -6.10 4.17
C THR A 253 16.49 -6.46 3.50
N LEU A 254 16.94 -5.68 2.52
CA LEU A 254 18.23 -5.89 1.87
C LEU A 254 19.41 -5.73 2.84
N LEU A 255 19.38 -4.73 3.73
CA LEU A 255 20.42 -4.53 4.74
C LEU A 255 20.49 -5.67 5.76
N ARG A 256 19.36 -6.33 6.03
CA ARG A 256 19.29 -7.54 6.89
C ARG A 256 19.71 -8.82 6.17
N HIS A 257 19.75 -8.82 4.84
CA HIS A 257 20.12 -9.97 4.00
C HIS A 257 21.36 -9.65 3.15
N PRO A 258 22.56 -9.54 3.77
CA PRO A 258 23.76 -9.06 3.09
C PRO A 258 24.20 -9.94 1.92
N VAL A 259 23.88 -11.22 1.94
CA VAL A 259 24.19 -12.16 0.84
C VAL A 259 23.35 -11.79 -0.41
N GLN A 260 22.05 -11.56 -0.22
CA GLN A 260 21.14 -11.16 -1.29
C GLN A 260 21.48 -9.75 -1.80
N LEU A 261 21.80 -8.82 -0.90
CA LEU A 261 22.27 -7.48 -1.26
C LEU A 261 23.54 -7.54 -2.13
N ALA A 262 24.51 -8.35 -1.74
CA ALA A 262 25.76 -8.52 -2.52
C ALA A 262 25.50 -9.20 -3.87
N ALA A 263 24.59 -10.17 -3.93
CA ALA A 263 24.19 -10.81 -5.18
C ALA A 263 23.56 -9.79 -6.14
N LEU A 264 22.63 -8.97 -5.66
CA LEU A 264 21.95 -7.95 -6.46
C LEU A 264 22.91 -6.86 -6.97
N ARG A 265 23.96 -6.52 -6.20
CA ARG A 265 25.04 -5.64 -6.69
C ARG A 265 25.86 -6.23 -7.82
N ARG A 266 26.07 -7.55 -7.82
CA ARG A 266 26.84 -8.26 -8.86
C ARG A 266 26.03 -8.51 -10.12
N GLU A 267 24.73 -8.73 -9.97
CA GLU A 267 23.81 -9.12 -11.03
C GLU A 267 22.60 -8.16 -11.09
N PRO A 268 22.81 -6.88 -11.46
CA PRO A 268 21.75 -5.86 -11.43
C PRO A 268 20.58 -6.17 -12.37
N ASP A 269 20.76 -7.00 -13.38
CA ASP A 269 19.68 -7.42 -14.29
C ASP A 269 18.63 -8.30 -13.60
N THR A 270 18.92 -8.82 -12.41
CA THR A 270 17.96 -9.57 -11.59
C THR A 270 17.01 -8.67 -10.80
N LEU A 271 17.22 -7.36 -10.82
CA LEU A 271 16.47 -6.37 -10.02
C LEU A 271 14.95 -6.45 -10.18
N PRO A 272 14.37 -6.63 -11.39
CA PRO A 272 12.90 -6.75 -11.50
C PRO A 272 12.34 -7.95 -10.73
N ARG A 273 13.03 -9.09 -10.75
CA ARG A 273 12.65 -10.28 -9.95
C ARG A 273 12.85 -10.05 -8.47
N ALA A 274 13.93 -9.37 -8.09
CA ALA A 274 14.20 -9.03 -6.69
C ALA A 274 13.11 -8.09 -6.14
N VAL A 275 12.62 -7.13 -6.92
CA VAL A 275 11.51 -6.24 -6.53
C VAL A 275 10.22 -7.02 -6.34
N ASP A 276 9.87 -7.95 -7.24
CA ASP A 276 8.68 -8.79 -7.05
C ASP A 276 8.81 -9.70 -5.80
N GLU A 277 10.01 -10.20 -5.49
CA GLU A 277 10.24 -10.98 -4.28
C GLU A 277 10.21 -10.11 -3.00
N LEU A 278 10.75 -8.90 -3.04
CA LEU A 278 10.63 -7.95 -1.92
C LEU A 278 9.15 -7.59 -1.66
N LEU A 279 8.37 -7.34 -2.71
CA LEU A 279 6.92 -7.11 -2.63
C LEU A 279 6.16 -8.30 -2.04
N ARG A 280 6.55 -9.52 -2.33
CA ARG A 280 5.99 -10.73 -1.70
C ARG A 280 6.38 -10.83 -0.24
N TYR A 281 7.67 -10.61 0.03
CA TYR A 281 8.31 -10.87 1.31
C TYR A 281 7.91 -9.87 2.37
N ASN A 282 7.86 -8.58 2.06
CA ASN A 282 7.58 -7.52 3.00
C ASN A 282 6.10 -7.46 3.42
N VAL A 283 5.87 -7.08 4.66
CA VAL A 283 4.53 -6.83 5.21
C VAL A 283 4.32 -5.33 5.35
N LEU A 284 3.80 -4.73 4.28
CA LEU A 284 3.58 -3.29 4.20
C LEU A 284 2.39 -2.79 5.02
N THR A 285 1.32 -3.57 5.11
CA THR A 285 0.08 -3.17 5.78
C THR A 285 -0.16 -3.97 7.05
N THR A 286 -1.08 -3.51 7.90
CA THR A 286 -1.42 -4.16 9.18
C THR A 286 -2.01 -5.57 9.05
N GLY A 287 -1.92 -6.18 7.90
CA GLY A 287 -2.32 -7.57 7.70
C GLY A 287 -2.94 -7.81 6.35
N GLY A 288 -3.33 -6.80 5.58
CA GLY A 288 -3.94 -7.16 4.35
C GLY A 288 -4.58 -6.07 3.52
N GLY A 289 -5.51 -6.51 2.73
CA GLY A 289 -6.28 -5.68 1.83
C GLY A 289 -7.39 -4.89 2.53
N LEU A 290 -8.17 -4.22 1.72
CA LEU A 290 -9.32 -3.45 2.19
C LEU A 290 -10.45 -4.38 2.61
N LEU A 291 -11.14 -4.01 3.71
CA LEU A 291 -12.30 -4.72 4.24
C LEU A 291 -13.40 -4.87 3.18
N ARG A 292 -14.05 -6.03 3.15
CA ARG A 292 -15.23 -6.30 2.34
C ARG A 292 -16.39 -6.76 3.22
N VAL A 293 -17.60 -6.75 2.67
CA VAL A 293 -18.79 -7.32 3.33
C VAL A 293 -19.40 -8.36 2.40
N ALA A 294 -19.73 -9.53 2.96
CA ALA A 294 -20.43 -10.56 2.24
C ALA A 294 -21.90 -10.10 1.97
N THR A 295 -22.33 -10.16 0.72
CA THR A 295 -23.71 -9.75 0.33
C THR A 295 -24.72 -10.89 0.46
N GLU A 296 -24.24 -12.12 0.54
CA GLU A 296 -25.00 -13.35 0.81
C GLU A 296 -24.15 -14.33 1.61
N ASP A 297 -24.74 -15.45 2.03
CA ASP A 297 -24.01 -16.49 2.74
C ASP A 297 -22.97 -17.16 1.81
N VAL A 298 -21.73 -17.28 2.25
CA VAL A 298 -20.62 -17.87 1.48
C VAL A 298 -19.88 -18.90 2.31
N GLU A 299 -19.74 -20.11 1.77
CA GLU A 299 -18.86 -21.13 2.34
C GLU A 299 -17.42 -20.86 1.93
N LEU A 300 -16.52 -20.68 2.90
CA LEU A 300 -15.11 -20.40 2.66
C LEU A 300 -14.24 -20.96 3.79
N GLY A 301 -13.18 -21.71 3.45
CA GLY A 301 -12.24 -22.25 4.44
C GLY A 301 -12.90 -23.10 5.54
N GLY A 302 -13.98 -23.80 5.22
CA GLY A 302 -14.71 -24.68 6.15
C GLY A 302 -15.71 -23.97 7.09
N VAL A 303 -15.94 -22.66 6.89
CA VAL A 303 -16.92 -21.89 7.67
C VAL A 303 -17.94 -21.20 6.76
N THR A 304 -19.14 -20.96 7.30
CA THR A 304 -20.17 -20.14 6.62
C THR A 304 -19.99 -18.68 7.03
N ILE A 305 -19.59 -17.84 6.09
CA ILE A 305 -19.58 -16.38 6.24
C ILE A 305 -20.99 -15.90 5.91
N ARG A 306 -21.71 -15.37 6.90
CA ARG A 306 -23.09 -14.90 6.72
C ARG A 306 -23.16 -13.57 5.97
N ALA A 307 -24.26 -13.35 5.27
CA ALA A 307 -24.59 -12.04 4.69
C ALA A 307 -24.46 -10.93 5.74
N GLY A 308 -23.84 -9.80 5.36
CA GLY A 308 -23.54 -8.67 6.23
C GLY A 308 -22.24 -8.80 7.05
N ALA A 309 -21.61 -9.98 7.08
CA ALA A 309 -20.34 -10.15 7.79
C ALA A 309 -19.17 -9.48 7.08
N ALA A 310 -18.31 -8.80 7.85
CA ALA A 310 -17.08 -8.23 7.35
C ALA A 310 -16.01 -9.30 7.13
N VAL A 311 -15.23 -9.12 6.06
CA VAL A 311 -14.12 -10.01 5.67
C VAL A 311 -12.88 -9.20 5.37
N LEU A 312 -11.77 -9.57 6.00
CA LEU A 312 -10.47 -8.90 5.86
C LEU A 312 -9.46 -9.87 5.23
N PRO A 313 -9.08 -9.66 3.97
CA PRO A 313 -8.06 -10.48 3.32
C PRO A 313 -6.68 -10.19 3.91
N ALA A 314 -6.00 -11.19 4.48
CA ALA A 314 -4.64 -11.07 5.00
C ALA A 314 -3.61 -11.39 3.89
N ILE A 315 -3.41 -10.44 2.99
CA ILE A 315 -2.55 -10.58 1.80
C ILE A 315 -1.13 -11.01 2.18
N SER A 316 -0.57 -10.43 3.25
CA SER A 316 0.77 -10.78 3.72
C SER A 316 0.87 -12.22 4.24
N ALA A 317 -0.20 -12.76 4.84
CA ALA A 317 -0.27 -14.16 5.22
C ALA A 317 -0.35 -15.07 3.98
N ALA A 318 -1.16 -14.68 2.99
CA ALA A 318 -1.29 -15.41 1.73
C ALA A 318 0.02 -15.48 0.94
N ASN A 319 0.79 -14.39 0.91
CA ASN A 319 2.10 -14.33 0.26
C ASN A 319 3.19 -15.19 0.95
N ARG A 320 2.88 -15.75 2.10
CA ARG A 320 3.73 -16.69 2.85
C ARG A 320 3.11 -18.09 2.95
N ASP A 321 2.15 -18.43 2.08
CA ASP A 321 1.49 -19.73 2.07
C ASP A 321 2.42 -20.81 1.48
N PRO A 322 2.85 -21.83 2.28
CA PRO A 322 3.75 -22.86 1.81
C PRO A 322 3.10 -23.81 0.77
N ARG A 323 1.78 -23.75 0.61
CA ARG A 323 1.05 -24.50 -0.44
C ARG A 323 1.28 -23.87 -1.83
N VAL A 324 1.79 -22.63 -1.88
CA VAL A 324 2.00 -21.86 -3.13
C VAL A 324 3.46 -21.44 -3.31
N PHE A 325 4.16 -21.14 -2.22
CA PHE A 325 5.53 -20.67 -2.25
C PHE A 325 6.43 -21.64 -1.49
N ASP A 326 7.35 -22.28 -2.18
CA ASP A 326 8.37 -23.11 -1.54
C ASP A 326 9.25 -22.25 -0.63
N HIS A 327 9.46 -22.71 0.61
CA HIS A 327 10.22 -21.97 1.62
C HIS A 327 9.81 -20.48 1.69
N PRO A 328 8.52 -20.17 1.99
CA PRO A 328 7.96 -18.82 1.84
C PRO A 328 8.65 -17.76 2.71
N ASP A 329 9.33 -18.17 3.79
CA ASP A 329 10.03 -17.30 4.73
C ASP A 329 11.48 -17.02 4.31
N LEU A 330 11.98 -17.60 3.21
CA LEU A 330 13.24 -17.23 2.62
C LEU A 330 13.05 -16.12 1.57
N LEU A 331 13.96 -15.14 1.62
CA LEU A 331 14.08 -14.12 0.57
C LEU A 331 14.90 -14.72 -0.57
N ASP A 332 14.26 -15.08 -1.68
CA ASP A 332 14.85 -15.78 -2.81
C ASP A 332 14.58 -15.06 -4.14
N PHE A 333 15.58 -14.35 -4.65
CA PHE A 333 15.52 -13.65 -5.94
C PHE A 333 15.55 -14.59 -7.15
N GLY A 334 15.86 -15.86 -6.94
CA GLY A 334 15.84 -16.93 -7.94
C GLY A 334 14.51 -17.66 -8.04
N ARG A 335 13.50 -17.29 -7.24
CA ARG A 335 12.19 -17.95 -7.23
C ARG A 335 11.60 -18.05 -8.65
N PRO A 336 11.35 -19.27 -9.15
CA PRO A 336 10.93 -19.45 -10.55
C PRO A 336 9.53 -18.88 -10.83
N ASP A 337 8.59 -19.09 -9.88
CA ASP A 337 7.23 -18.60 -9.94
C ASP A 337 6.93 -17.76 -8.69
N ASN A 338 6.49 -16.53 -8.90
CA ASN A 338 6.19 -15.61 -7.81
C ASN A 338 4.77 -14.99 -7.97
N PRO A 339 3.71 -15.83 -7.83
CA PRO A 339 2.33 -15.37 -7.99
C PRO A 339 1.82 -14.59 -6.77
N HIS A 340 2.63 -13.67 -6.22
CA HIS A 340 2.24 -12.88 -5.07
C HIS A 340 1.02 -12.01 -5.36
N ILE A 341 0.19 -11.81 -4.36
CA ILE A 341 -1.05 -11.02 -4.44
C ILE A 341 -0.95 -9.67 -3.71
N THR A 342 0.25 -9.12 -3.57
CA THR A 342 0.51 -7.83 -2.88
C THR A 342 -0.32 -6.68 -3.44
N PHE A 343 -0.54 -6.68 -4.74
CA PHE A 343 -1.36 -5.68 -5.43
C PHE A 343 -2.86 -6.03 -5.48
N GLY A 344 -3.30 -7.03 -4.72
CA GLY A 344 -4.66 -7.55 -4.79
C GLY A 344 -4.94 -8.34 -6.07
N LEU A 345 -6.21 -8.64 -6.31
CA LEU A 345 -6.71 -9.35 -7.49
C LEU A 345 -8.08 -8.81 -7.91
N GLY A 346 -8.54 -9.23 -9.09
CA GLY A 346 -9.89 -8.90 -9.59
C GLY A 346 -10.05 -7.44 -9.98
N VAL A 347 -11.26 -6.93 -9.87
CA VAL A 347 -11.63 -5.58 -10.32
C VAL A 347 -10.88 -4.48 -9.58
N HIS A 348 -10.48 -4.73 -8.32
CA HIS A 348 -9.70 -3.83 -7.47
C HIS A 348 -8.18 -4.08 -7.51
N TYR A 349 -7.66 -4.83 -8.48
CA TYR A 349 -6.21 -4.94 -8.68
C TYR A 349 -5.58 -3.55 -8.72
N CYS A 350 -4.48 -3.34 -8.01
CA CYS A 350 -3.87 -2.02 -7.82
C CYS A 350 -3.64 -1.30 -9.16
N LEU A 351 -4.20 -0.10 -9.29
CA LEU A 351 -4.05 0.73 -10.49
C LEU A 351 -2.58 1.13 -10.73
N GLY A 352 -1.87 1.45 -9.64
CA GLY A 352 -0.48 1.89 -9.64
C GLY A 352 0.55 0.76 -9.60
N ALA A 353 0.16 -0.51 -9.76
CA ALA A 353 1.07 -1.65 -9.59
C ALA A 353 2.33 -1.57 -10.46
N ARG A 354 2.18 -1.09 -11.71
CA ARG A 354 3.32 -0.90 -12.61
C ARG A 354 4.22 0.26 -12.15
N LEU A 355 3.61 1.39 -11.78
CA LEU A 355 4.34 2.56 -11.28
C LEU A 355 5.12 2.22 -10.00
N ALA A 356 4.49 1.55 -9.05
CA ALA A 356 5.14 1.12 -7.81
C ALA A 356 6.37 0.22 -8.08
N ARG A 357 6.28 -0.73 -9.03
CA ARG A 357 7.43 -1.53 -9.42
C ARG A 357 8.57 -0.69 -9.99
N VAL A 358 8.26 0.23 -10.91
CA VAL A 358 9.27 1.11 -11.52
C VAL A 358 9.90 2.03 -10.46
N GLU A 359 9.13 2.59 -9.54
CA GLU A 359 9.65 3.37 -8.43
C GLU A 359 10.57 2.55 -7.52
N LEU A 360 10.18 1.32 -7.18
CA LEU A 360 11.00 0.41 -6.37
C LEU A 360 12.29 -0.02 -7.09
N GLU A 361 12.21 -0.34 -8.39
CA GLU A 361 13.38 -0.66 -9.20
C GLU A 361 14.37 0.50 -9.23
N GLU A 362 13.92 1.72 -9.51
CA GLU A 362 14.81 2.89 -9.54
C GLU A 362 15.32 3.24 -8.15
N ALA A 363 14.49 3.16 -7.10
CA ALA A 363 14.90 3.43 -5.73
C ALA A 363 15.99 2.44 -5.24
N VAL A 364 15.75 1.13 -5.40
CA VAL A 364 16.71 0.10 -5.00
C VAL A 364 17.99 0.20 -5.85
N SER A 365 17.85 0.33 -7.18
CA SER A 365 18.99 0.53 -8.07
C SER A 365 19.82 1.75 -7.69
N GLY A 366 19.17 2.88 -7.37
CA GLY A 366 19.83 4.09 -6.91
C GLY A 366 20.64 3.87 -5.64
N VAL A 367 20.05 3.24 -4.62
CA VAL A 367 20.75 2.89 -3.37
C VAL A 367 21.97 2.00 -3.66
N LEU A 368 21.85 1.01 -4.54
CA LEU A 368 22.95 0.13 -4.90
C LEU A 368 24.09 0.85 -5.63
N ARG A 369 23.77 1.83 -6.49
CA ARG A 369 24.74 2.58 -7.28
C ARG A 369 25.40 3.71 -6.52
N ARG A 370 24.61 4.46 -5.70
CA ARG A 370 25.04 5.75 -5.11
C ARG A 370 25.61 5.58 -3.71
N LEU A 371 25.00 4.71 -2.88
CA LEU A 371 25.46 4.56 -1.50
C LEU A 371 26.61 3.55 -1.41
N PRO A 372 27.59 3.81 -0.52
CA PRO A 372 28.78 2.95 -0.38
C PRO A 372 28.41 1.49 -0.09
N PRO A 373 29.25 0.53 -0.54
CA PRO A 373 29.06 -0.89 -0.20
C PRO A 373 29.07 -1.19 1.30
N THR A 374 29.64 -0.30 2.11
CA THR A 374 29.68 -0.37 3.57
C THR A 374 28.40 0.09 4.24
N LEU A 375 27.36 0.47 3.45
CA LEU A 375 26.05 0.88 3.96
C LEU A 375 25.50 -0.18 4.91
N ARG A 376 25.14 0.26 6.11
CA ARG A 376 24.54 -0.58 7.16
C ARG A 376 23.60 0.26 8.04
N PRO A 377 22.68 -0.35 8.79
CA PRO A 377 21.93 0.36 9.82
C PRO A 377 22.88 1.03 10.82
N ALA A 378 22.56 2.25 11.23
CA ALA A 378 23.34 2.98 12.23
C ALA A 378 23.08 2.48 13.66
N ASN A 379 21.89 1.92 13.89
CA ASN A 379 21.45 1.38 15.19
C ASN A 379 21.07 -0.09 15.05
N ASP A 380 20.82 -0.74 16.18
CA ASP A 380 20.27 -2.09 16.19
C ASP A 380 18.89 -2.09 15.52
N VAL A 381 18.76 -2.83 14.43
CA VAL A 381 17.52 -2.94 13.68
C VAL A 381 16.39 -3.57 14.47
N THR A 382 16.68 -4.36 15.50
CA THR A 382 15.67 -4.97 16.38
C THR A 382 14.94 -3.94 17.24
N ALA A 383 15.51 -2.75 17.38
CA ALA A 383 14.89 -1.62 18.08
C ALA A 383 14.00 -0.76 17.17
N LEU A 384 14.00 -1.01 15.87
CA LEU A 384 13.15 -0.28 14.93
C LEU A 384 11.67 -0.62 15.18
N ALA A 385 10.87 0.42 15.30
CA ALA A 385 9.42 0.29 15.44
C ALA A 385 8.73 0.51 14.08
N VAL A 386 7.55 -0.02 13.90
CA VAL A 386 6.61 0.41 12.85
C VAL A 386 5.71 1.51 13.40
N HIS A 387 5.12 2.31 12.52
CA HIS A 387 4.09 3.26 12.94
C HIS A 387 2.93 2.53 13.63
N PRO A 388 2.75 2.67 14.94
CA PRO A 388 1.64 2.03 15.64
C PRO A 388 0.33 2.68 15.20
N GLY A 389 -0.73 1.86 15.05
CA GLY A 389 -2.07 2.38 14.75
C GLY A 389 -2.22 3.04 13.37
N HIS A 390 -1.37 2.69 12.40
CA HIS A 390 -1.52 3.07 10.99
C HIS A 390 -1.87 1.86 10.12
N LEU A 391 -2.63 2.11 9.04
CA LEU A 391 -2.96 1.07 8.05
C LEU A 391 -1.70 0.61 7.33
N VAL A 392 -0.83 1.54 6.95
CA VAL A 392 0.48 1.26 6.35
C VAL A 392 1.53 1.20 7.44
N ARG A 393 2.19 0.04 7.56
CA ARG A 393 3.21 -0.25 8.58
C ARG A 393 4.61 0.22 8.15
N GLY A 394 4.69 1.47 7.64
CA GLY A 394 5.97 2.07 7.29
C GLY A 394 6.87 2.28 8.51
N LEU A 395 8.16 2.40 8.25
CA LEU A 395 9.14 2.79 9.25
C LEU A 395 9.01 4.30 9.52
N PRO A 396 9.04 4.75 10.79
CA PRO A 396 9.15 6.17 11.10
C PRO A 396 10.50 6.75 10.68
N GLU A 397 11.56 5.96 10.80
CA GLU A 397 12.93 6.29 10.44
C GLU A 397 13.72 5.04 10.02
N LEU A 398 14.77 5.22 9.23
CA LEU A 398 15.77 4.20 8.91
C LEU A 398 17.16 4.85 8.95
N PRO A 399 17.72 5.03 10.14
CA PRO A 399 19.06 5.60 10.26
C PRO A 399 20.12 4.62 9.76
N VAL A 400 20.97 5.09 8.86
CA VAL A 400 22.04 4.32 8.24
C VAL A 400 23.38 5.01 8.37
N THR A 401 24.44 4.22 8.25
CA THR A 401 25.84 4.70 8.22
C THR A 401 26.62 3.90 7.18
N TRP A 402 27.74 4.45 6.73
CA TRP A 402 28.64 3.84 5.75
C TRP A 402 30.13 4.13 6.04
#